data_07a38caa0bafdf8996a7a4804ea1cdf7
#
_entry.id   07a38caa0bafdf8996a7a4804ea1cdf7
#
_cell.length_a   1.000
_cell.length_b   1.000
_cell.length_c   1.000
_cell.angle_alpha   90.00
_cell.angle_beta   90.00
_cell.angle_gamma   90.00
#
_symmetry.space_group_name_H-M   'P 1'
#
loop_
_entity.id
_entity.type
_entity.pdbx_description
1 polymer ?
#
loop_
_entity_poly.entity_id
_entity_poly.type
_entity_poly.pdbx_seq_one_letter_code
_entity_poly.pdbx_strand_id
1 'polypeptide(L)'
;LINARSGTTGLQRYPICWSGDPNSEWEDMASVLRSGLSIGLSGVPFWSNDIAGYSNTPGLSAELYIRWMQMAMFQSHVRFNGTPQRNPWTFGDRAVENYRKYANLRYRLLPYIYSHAYNATKTGLPMIRAMVLEFQDDPGTHNLQDQYMFGDAFLVAPIFKPVSPRIVYLPAGTWYDYETGTEFKGPGPIRIEPSLDVLPVFVRDNSIVPMGPEMAYIGEKPFDPITLDIRISYKTECILYDDDERARTQEIVQCRASKRANQIHLNVGASTKTFIAKFNKTSRPKRVSLNGKDLQHVESLQAIEKAEEGWYFAPSSVVYAKFSSHETAKDLVLQL
;
A
#
# COMPACT_ATOMS: atom_id res chain seq x y z
N LEU A 1 9.27 15.07 16.74
CA LEU A 1 7.97 14.42 16.51
C LEU A 1 7.53 13.74 17.81
N ILE A 2 6.27 13.91 18.22
CA ILE A 2 5.70 13.28 19.41
C ILE A 2 4.92 12.05 18.97
N ASN A 3 5.27 10.88 19.52
CA ASN A 3 4.53 9.64 19.39
C ASN A 3 3.77 9.39 20.70
N ALA A 4 2.48 9.71 20.73
CA ALA A 4 1.68 9.72 21.93
C ALA A 4 1.17 8.30 22.26
N ARG A 5 1.28 7.91 23.54
CA ARG A 5 0.74 6.62 24.03
C ARG A 5 -0.74 6.73 24.39
N SER A 6 -1.12 7.85 24.98
CA SER A 6 -2.49 8.11 25.45
C SER A 6 -2.78 9.61 25.40
N GLY A 7 -4.04 9.94 25.35
CA GLY A 7 -4.49 11.33 25.35
C GLY A 7 -6.01 11.41 25.31
N THR A 8 -6.50 12.65 25.24
CA THR A 8 -7.92 12.96 25.18
C THR A 8 -8.19 13.87 23.96
N THR A 9 -9.30 14.57 23.95
CA THR A 9 -9.64 15.59 22.95
C THR A 9 -8.48 16.56 22.76
N GLY A 10 -8.04 16.76 21.52
CA GLY A 10 -6.86 17.55 21.15
C GLY A 10 -5.64 16.73 20.79
N LEU A 11 -5.65 15.38 21.00
CA LEU A 11 -4.55 14.50 20.65
C LEU A 11 -4.24 14.51 19.14
N GLN A 12 -5.22 14.80 18.31
CA GLN A 12 -5.03 14.92 16.85
C GLN A 12 -4.02 16.02 16.45
N ARG A 13 -3.66 16.93 17.36
CA ARG A 13 -2.54 17.86 17.17
C ARG A 13 -1.17 17.18 17.20
N TYR A 14 -1.12 15.99 17.80
CA TYR A 14 0.05 15.12 17.90
C TYR A 14 -0.31 13.80 17.27
N PRO A 15 -0.45 13.75 15.94
CA PRO A 15 -1.26 12.75 15.26
C PRO A 15 -0.66 11.34 15.27
N ILE A 16 0.56 11.17 15.75
CA ILE A 16 1.24 9.88 15.79
C ILE A 16 0.96 9.23 17.14
N CYS A 17 0.24 8.11 17.10
CA CYS A 17 -0.14 7.34 18.29
C CYS A 17 0.28 5.88 18.17
N TRP A 18 0.40 5.21 19.32
CA TRP A 18 0.76 3.81 19.39
C TRP A 18 0.10 3.10 20.58
N SER A 19 0.07 1.77 20.54
CA SER A 19 -0.69 0.92 21.43
C SER A 19 -0.21 0.86 22.89
N GLY A 20 0.94 1.41 23.22
CA GLY A 20 1.61 1.12 24.50
C GLY A 20 2.34 -0.22 24.44
N ASP A 21 2.49 -0.88 25.58
CA ASP A 21 3.33 -2.07 25.78
C ASP A 21 2.48 -3.37 25.73
N PRO A 22 2.09 -3.87 24.55
CA PRO A 22 1.33 -5.12 24.45
C PRO A 22 2.21 -6.31 24.82
N ASN A 23 1.60 -7.39 25.28
CA ASN A 23 2.29 -8.66 25.45
C ASN A 23 2.57 -9.32 24.09
N SER A 24 3.53 -10.25 24.08
CA SER A 24 3.87 -11.03 22.89
C SER A 24 2.91 -12.20 22.70
N GLU A 25 1.64 -11.90 22.45
CA GLU A 25 0.55 -12.86 22.33
C GLU A 25 -0.34 -12.59 21.12
N TRP A 26 -0.99 -13.64 20.61
CA TRP A 26 -1.90 -13.55 19.47
C TRP A 26 -3.09 -12.62 19.73
N GLU A 27 -3.64 -12.65 20.94
CA GLU A 27 -4.76 -11.80 21.33
C GLU A 27 -4.36 -10.33 21.42
N ASP A 28 -3.16 -10.04 21.91
CA ASP A 28 -2.64 -8.68 21.96
C ASP A 28 -2.36 -8.14 20.54
N MET A 29 -1.86 -8.97 19.61
CA MET A 29 -1.73 -8.62 18.21
C MET A 29 -3.09 -8.21 17.61
N ALA A 30 -4.15 -8.96 17.90
CA ALA A 30 -5.50 -8.61 17.44
C ALA A 30 -6.04 -7.34 18.14
N SER A 31 -5.77 -7.20 19.44
CA SER A 31 -6.21 -6.05 20.24
C SER A 31 -5.57 -4.73 19.78
N VAL A 32 -4.29 -4.72 19.43
CA VAL A 32 -3.63 -3.50 18.94
C VAL A 32 -4.18 -3.05 17.59
N LEU A 33 -4.61 -3.99 16.73
CA LEU A 33 -5.31 -3.61 15.50
C LEU A 33 -6.68 -3.01 15.82
N ARG A 34 -7.50 -3.69 16.63
CA ARG A 34 -8.83 -3.19 17.02
C ARG A 34 -8.76 -1.80 17.66
N SER A 35 -7.77 -1.58 18.52
CA SER A 35 -7.52 -0.27 19.13
C SER A 35 -7.19 0.80 18.09
N GLY A 36 -6.32 0.47 17.12
CA GLY A 36 -5.96 1.38 16.03
C GLY A 36 -7.15 1.76 15.15
N LEU A 37 -8.01 0.78 14.83
CA LEU A 37 -9.22 1.03 14.05
C LEU A 37 -10.23 1.89 14.82
N SER A 38 -10.39 1.65 16.11
CA SER A 38 -11.29 2.42 16.98
C SER A 38 -10.81 3.87 17.15
N ILE A 39 -9.52 4.08 17.45
CA ILE A 39 -8.98 5.44 17.60
C ILE A 39 -8.96 6.20 16.27
N GLY A 40 -8.79 5.50 15.15
CA GLY A 40 -8.91 6.06 13.82
C GLY A 40 -10.30 6.65 13.55
N LEU A 41 -11.37 5.96 13.99
CA LEU A 41 -12.74 6.46 13.93
C LEU A 41 -12.96 7.70 14.82
N SER A 42 -12.09 7.93 15.80
CA SER A 42 -12.10 9.11 16.69
C SER A 42 -11.21 10.25 16.19
N GLY A 43 -10.71 10.18 14.95
CA GLY A 43 -9.95 11.26 14.30
C GLY A 43 -8.44 11.26 14.59
N VAL A 44 -7.86 10.12 14.98
CA VAL A 44 -6.41 9.94 15.10
C VAL A 44 -5.90 9.19 13.87
N PRO A 45 -5.22 9.88 12.92
CA PRO A 45 -4.97 9.32 11.59
C PRO A 45 -3.78 8.36 11.52
N PHE A 46 -2.85 8.41 12.49
CA PHE A 46 -1.61 7.62 12.42
C PHE A 46 -1.50 6.73 13.65
N TRP A 47 -1.51 5.43 13.41
CA TRP A 47 -1.45 4.40 14.44
C TRP A 47 -0.40 3.35 14.13
N SER A 48 0.26 2.89 15.19
CA SER A 48 1.20 1.76 15.15
C SER A 48 1.27 1.02 16.48
N ASN A 49 2.14 0.04 16.55
CA ASN A 49 2.39 -0.76 17.74
C ASN A 49 3.83 -1.29 17.72
N ASP A 50 4.28 -1.79 18.86
CA ASP A 50 5.53 -2.51 18.97
C ASP A 50 5.40 -3.91 18.36
N ILE A 51 6.17 -4.17 17.30
CA ILE A 51 6.10 -5.44 16.57
C ILE A 51 6.47 -6.60 17.50
N ALA A 52 5.63 -7.62 17.47
CA ALA A 52 5.71 -8.81 18.29
C ALA A 52 5.56 -8.54 19.81
N GLY A 53 4.92 -7.41 20.17
CA GLY A 53 4.71 -6.98 21.54
C GLY A 53 5.96 -6.40 22.21
N TYR A 54 5.76 -5.54 23.19
CA TYR A 54 6.86 -4.97 23.99
C TYR A 54 7.34 -5.95 25.06
N SER A 55 6.41 -6.49 25.85
CA SER A 55 6.72 -7.41 26.93
C SER A 55 6.91 -8.84 26.41
N ASN A 56 7.99 -9.48 26.85
CA ASN A 56 8.23 -10.87 26.50
C ASN A 56 7.41 -11.79 27.39
N THR A 57 6.33 -12.33 26.86
CA THR A 57 5.60 -13.44 27.48
C THR A 57 6.17 -14.78 27.01
N PRO A 58 6.16 -15.82 27.85
CA PRO A 58 6.48 -17.17 27.42
C PRO A 58 5.55 -17.57 26.28
N GLY A 59 6.07 -17.73 25.08
CA GLY A 59 5.25 -18.09 23.91
C GLY A 59 5.45 -17.22 22.68
N LEU A 60 6.32 -16.20 22.73
CA LEU A 60 6.72 -15.49 21.52
C LEU A 60 7.41 -16.46 20.55
N SER A 61 6.68 -16.90 19.54
CA SER A 61 7.17 -17.79 18.51
C SER A 61 7.65 -16.99 17.27
N ALA A 62 8.48 -17.62 16.44
CA ALA A 62 8.87 -17.06 15.15
C ALA A 62 7.64 -16.79 14.26
N GLU A 63 6.61 -17.63 14.34
CA GLU A 63 5.36 -17.44 13.60
C GLU A 63 4.63 -16.17 14.05
N LEU A 64 4.42 -15.96 15.34
CA LEU A 64 3.80 -14.74 15.87
C LEU A 64 4.59 -13.50 15.46
N TYR A 65 5.93 -13.56 15.57
CA TYR A 65 6.81 -12.47 15.13
C TYR A 65 6.59 -12.13 13.66
N ILE A 66 6.63 -13.14 12.76
CA ILE A 66 6.46 -12.95 11.32
C ILE A 66 5.07 -12.37 11.03
N ARG A 67 3.99 -12.92 11.58
CA ARG A 67 2.62 -12.45 11.35
C ARG A 67 2.40 -11.01 11.85
N TRP A 68 2.94 -10.68 12.99
CA TRP A 68 2.85 -9.33 13.54
C TRP A 68 3.65 -8.31 12.70
N MET A 69 4.85 -8.68 12.30
CA MET A 69 5.68 -7.87 11.44
C MET A 69 5.00 -7.62 10.08
N GLN A 70 4.46 -8.67 9.45
CA GLN A 70 3.71 -8.54 8.20
C GLN A 70 2.56 -7.52 8.32
N MET A 71 1.74 -7.62 9.37
CA MET A 71 0.66 -6.66 9.65
C MET A 71 1.19 -5.24 9.81
N ALA A 72 2.25 -5.06 10.59
CA ALA A 72 2.79 -3.74 10.89
C ALA A 72 3.34 -3.02 9.65
N MET A 73 3.82 -3.74 8.63
CA MET A 73 4.31 -3.13 7.40
C MET A 73 3.21 -2.40 6.60
N PHE A 74 1.95 -2.68 6.89
CA PHE A 74 0.78 -1.98 6.33
C PHE A 74 0.09 -1.08 7.38
N GLN A 75 0.90 -0.42 8.20
CA GLN A 75 0.44 0.61 9.13
C GLN A 75 1.13 1.94 8.83
N SER A 76 0.69 3.02 9.48
CA SER A 76 1.20 4.37 9.21
C SER A 76 2.71 4.49 9.46
N HIS A 77 3.19 3.95 10.56
CA HIS A 77 4.61 3.86 10.89
C HIS A 77 4.93 2.50 11.51
N VAL A 78 6.21 2.15 11.57
CA VAL A 78 6.68 0.82 11.96
C VAL A 78 7.77 0.96 13.00
N ARG A 79 7.68 0.16 14.08
CA ARG A 79 8.65 0.17 15.15
C ARG A 79 8.96 -1.24 15.63
N PHE A 80 10.24 -1.62 15.60
CA PHE A 80 10.76 -2.81 16.24
C PHE A 80 11.29 -2.42 17.63
N ASN A 81 10.47 -2.66 18.64
CA ASN A 81 10.80 -2.32 20.02
C ASN A 81 10.23 -3.39 20.97
N GLY A 82 10.99 -3.75 21.98
CA GLY A 82 10.56 -4.72 22.97
C GLY A 82 11.71 -5.28 23.81
N THR A 83 11.36 -5.99 24.86
CA THR A 83 12.27 -6.65 25.78
C THR A 83 12.00 -8.15 25.77
N PRO A 84 12.95 -9.00 25.32
CA PRO A 84 14.23 -8.69 24.67
C PRO A 84 14.04 -8.07 23.27
N GLN A 85 15.17 -7.73 22.63
CA GLN A 85 15.18 -7.10 21.30
C GLN A 85 14.39 -7.88 20.25
N ARG A 86 13.76 -7.14 19.32
CA ARG A 86 12.92 -7.68 18.24
C ARG A 86 13.63 -7.74 16.88
N ASN A 87 14.92 -8.07 16.89
CA ASN A 87 15.68 -8.21 15.66
C ASN A 87 15.25 -9.47 14.90
N PRO A 88 15.03 -9.41 13.56
CA PRO A 88 14.50 -10.55 12.79
C PRO A 88 15.39 -11.79 12.85
N TRP A 89 16.71 -11.63 12.91
CA TRP A 89 17.65 -12.77 13.00
C TRP A 89 17.55 -13.56 14.32
N THR A 90 16.94 -13.00 15.35
CA THR A 90 16.65 -13.71 16.62
C THR A 90 15.59 -14.80 16.42
N PHE A 91 14.76 -14.66 15.37
CA PHE A 91 13.64 -15.57 15.08
C PHE A 91 13.90 -16.51 13.90
N GLY A 92 15.18 -16.58 13.44
CA GLY A 92 15.63 -17.49 12.39
C GLY A 92 15.55 -16.91 10.98
N ASP A 93 16.13 -17.66 10.01
CA ASP A 93 16.30 -17.20 8.63
C ASP A 93 14.99 -16.86 7.94
N ARG A 94 13.94 -17.63 8.18
CA ARG A 94 12.61 -17.38 7.62
C ARG A 94 12.05 -16.02 8.06
N ALA A 95 12.30 -15.60 9.30
CA ALA A 95 11.92 -14.27 9.78
C ALA A 95 12.73 -13.16 9.08
N VAL A 96 14.02 -13.40 8.84
CA VAL A 96 14.88 -12.46 8.09
C VAL A 96 14.40 -12.31 6.63
N GLU A 97 14.06 -13.41 5.96
CA GLU A 97 13.56 -13.39 4.57
C GLU A 97 12.22 -12.65 4.48
N ASN A 98 11.30 -12.94 5.39
CA ASN A 98 10.03 -12.22 5.49
C ASN A 98 10.25 -10.72 5.76
N TYR A 99 11.13 -10.39 6.69
CA TYR A 99 11.49 -9.01 6.98
C TYR A 99 11.99 -8.28 5.73
N ARG A 100 12.92 -8.86 4.99
CA ARG A 100 13.45 -8.27 3.74
C ARG A 100 12.35 -8.04 2.71
N LYS A 101 11.51 -9.06 2.47
CA LYS A 101 10.38 -8.98 1.54
C LYS A 101 9.47 -7.79 1.86
N TYR A 102 8.99 -7.73 3.09
CA TYR A 102 8.00 -6.72 3.48
C TYR A 102 8.61 -5.34 3.75
N ALA A 103 9.85 -5.26 4.21
CA ALA A 103 10.57 -4.00 4.33
C ALA A 103 10.82 -3.37 2.95
N ASN A 104 11.30 -4.14 1.97
CA ASN A 104 11.46 -3.67 0.59
C ASN A 104 10.13 -3.21 0.00
N LEU A 105 9.05 -3.98 0.20
CA LEU A 105 7.73 -3.56 -0.24
C LEU A 105 7.30 -2.25 0.41
N ARG A 106 7.50 -2.09 1.72
CA ARG A 106 7.17 -0.86 2.44
C ARG A 106 7.95 0.34 1.91
N TYR A 107 9.26 0.19 1.67
CA TYR A 107 10.07 1.27 1.08
C TYR A 107 9.54 1.68 -0.30
N ARG A 108 9.17 0.72 -1.12
CA ARG A 108 8.52 1.01 -2.41
C ARG A 108 7.16 1.69 -2.25
N LEU A 109 6.41 1.38 -1.21
CA LEU A 109 5.12 2.00 -0.91
C LEU A 109 5.24 3.39 -0.24
N LEU A 110 6.43 3.90 0.07
CA LEU A 110 6.58 5.21 0.73
C LEU A 110 5.89 6.36 -0.02
N PRO A 111 5.92 6.46 -1.35
CA PRO A 111 5.15 7.50 -2.05
C PRO A 111 3.65 7.39 -1.82
N TYR A 112 3.09 6.18 -1.78
CA TYR A 112 1.69 5.92 -1.42
C TYR A 112 1.40 6.31 0.04
N ILE A 113 2.24 5.84 0.97
CA ILE A 113 2.11 6.12 2.41
C ILE A 113 2.15 7.61 2.67
N TYR A 114 3.11 8.32 2.08
CA TYR A 114 3.31 9.76 2.30
C TYR A 114 2.17 10.59 1.69
N SER A 115 1.67 10.19 0.52
CA SER A 115 0.50 10.81 -0.09
C SER A 115 -0.76 10.64 0.76
N HIS A 116 -0.96 9.46 1.36
CA HIS A 116 -2.06 9.24 2.30
C HIS A 116 -1.87 9.98 3.64
N ALA A 117 -0.62 10.15 4.10
CA ALA A 117 -0.33 11.00 5.25
C ALA A 117 -0.70 12.46 4.97
N TYR A 118 -0.35 12.98 3.79
CA TYR A 118 -0.78 14.31 3.35
C TYR A 118 -2.31 14.42 3.30
N ASN A 119 -2.98 13.42 2.69
CA ASN A 119 -4.45 13.40 2.62
C ASN A 119 -5.09 13.39 4.02
N ALA A 120 -4.53 12.63 4.97
CA ALA A 120 -5.00 12.59 6.35
C ALA A 120 -4.96 13.99 7.01
N THR A 121 -3.94 14.80 6.71
CA THR A 121 -3.86 16.18 7.23
C THR A 121 -4.93 17.12 6.67
N LYS A 122 -5.53 16.79 5.52
CA LYS A 122 -6.58 17.57 4.86
C LYS A 122 -7.98 17.11 5.22
N THR A 123 -8.16 15.81 5.39
CA THR A 123 -9.49 15.19 5.52
C THR A 123 -9.77 14.62 6.91
N GLY A 124 -8.74 14.36 7.69
CA GLY A 124 -8.83 13.60 8.95
C GLY A 124 -8.99 12.08 8.75
N LEU A 125 -9.07 11.59 7.52
CA LEU A 125 -9.20 10.15 7.25
C LEU A 125 -7.94 9.41 7.70
N PRO A 126 -8.08 8.36 8.54
CA PRO A 126 -6.92 7.62 9.01
C PRO A 126 -6.27 6.80 7.89
N MET A 127 -5.00 6.50 8.07
CA MET A 127 -4.25 5.67 7.12
C MET A 127 -4.69 4.21 7.16
N ILE A 128 -4.90 3.65 8.37
CA ILE A 128 -5.57 2.37 8.56
C ILE A 128 -7.05 2.63 8.87
N ARG A 129 -7.96 2.08 8.07
CA ARG A 129 -9.37 2.40 8.13
C ARG A 129 -10.18 1.18 8.51
N ALA A 130 -11.04 1.31 9.53
CA ALA A 130 -12.04 0.29 9.78
C ALA A 130 -12.90 0.08 8.53
N MET A 131 -13.27 -1.17 8.23
CA MET A 131 -14.05 -1.48 7.03
C MET A 131 -15.35 -0.68 6.97
N VAL A 132 -16.02 -0.47 8.09
CA VAL A 132 -17.24 0.34 8.18
C VAL A 132 -17.02 1.81 7.81
N LEU A 133 -15.83 2.36 8.01
CA LEU A 133 -15.54 3.75 7.64
C LEU A 133 -15.53 3.94 6.11
N GLU A 134 -15.04 2.95 5.38
CA GLU A 134 -14.92 3.00 3.92
C GLU A 134 -16.17 2.47 3.21
N PHE A 135 -16.92 1.55 3.84
CA PHE A 135 -18.06 0.83 3.25
C PHE A 135 -19.28 0.87 4.18
N GLN A 136 -19.75 2.07 4.53
CA GLN A 136 -20.83 2.30 5.51
C GLN A 136 -22.16 1.64 5.10
N ASP A 137 -22.44 1.57 3.80
CA ASP A 137 -23.68 1.03 3.26
C ASP A 137 -23.67 -0.50 3.12
N ASP A 138 -22.55 -1.16 3.44
CA ASP A 138 -22.41 -2.61 3.40
C ASP A 138 -22.48 -3.21 4.82
N PRO A 139 -23.63 -3.80 5.23
CA PRO A 139 -23.78 -4.37 6.57
C PRO A 139 -22.75 -5.45 6.91
N GLY A 140 -22.20 -6.13 5.90
CA GLY A 140 -21.15 -7.13 6.08
C GLY A 140 -19.84 -6.55 6.64
N THR A 141 -19.67 -5.23 6.58
CA THR A 141 -18.44 -4.54 7.04
C THR A 141 -18.54 -4.00 8.47
N HIS A 142 -19.75 -3.88 9.05
CA HIS A 142 -19.98 -3.14 10.28
C HIS A 142 -19.26 -3.71 11.50
N ASN A 143 -19.10 -5.03 11.57
CA ASN A 143 -18.50 -5.71 12.71
C ASN A 143 -17.15 -6.37 12.40
N LEU A 144 -16.51 -6.02 11.27
CA LEU A 144 -15.20 -6.57 10.92
C LEU A 144 -14.10 -5.92 11.75
N GLN A 145 -13.41 -6.72 12.54
CA GLN A 145 -12.37 -6.26 13.47
C GLN A 145 -10.98 -6.83 13.15
N ASP A 146 -10.89 -7.68 12.15
CA ASP A 146 -9.74 -8.51 11.83
C ASP A 146 -9.20 -8.28 10.40
N GLN A 147 -9.71 -7.25 9.75
CA GLN A 147 -9.25 -6.74 8.45
C GLN A 147 -9.52 -5.23 8.36
N TYR A 148 -8.79 -4.55 7.48
CA TYR A 148 -8.87 -3.10 7.37
C TYR A 148 -8.43 -2.62 5.98
N MET A 149 -8.79 -1.38 5.63
CA MET A 149 -8.20 -0.70 4.48
C MET A 149 -6.92 0.03 4.89
N PHE A 150 -5.87 -0.13 4.12
CA PHE A 150 -4.65 0.68 4.20
C PHE A 150 -4.65 1.66 3.03
N GLY A 151 -4.89 2.93 3.34
CA GLY A 151 -5.27 3.93 2.35
C GLY A 151 -6.60 3.56 1.69
N ASP A 152 -6.74 3.86 0.40
CA ASP A 152 -7.94 3.62 -0.40
C ASP A 152 -7.85 2.36 -1.30
N ALA A 153 -6.62 1.86 -1.53
CA ALA A 153 -6.37 0.80 -2.49
C ALA A 153 -6.23 -0.60 -1.88
N PHE A 154 -5.71 -0.74 -0.67
CA PHE A 154 -5.36 -2.04 -0.10
C PHE A 154 -6.33 -2.48 0.99
N LEU A 155 -6.92 -3.68 0.85
CA LEU A 155 -7.55 -4.41 1.94
C LEU A 155 -6.53 -5.37 2.52
N VAL A 156 -6.26 -5.26 3.80
CA VAL A 156 -5.29 -6.06 4.56
C VAL A 156 -6.02 -6.96 5.55
N ALA A 157 -5.76 -8.25 5.50
CA ALA A 157 -6.42 -9.25 6.34
C ALA A 157 -5.40 -10.10 7.14
N PRO A 158 -4.86 -9.57 8.26
CA PRO A 158 -3.85 -10.26 9.03
C PRO A 158 -4.31 -11.60 9.59
N ILE A 159 -3.35 -12.45 9.94
CA ILE A 159 -3.59 -13.75 10.56
C ILE A 159 -3.32 -13.61 12.04
N PHE A 160 -4.35 -13.82 12.87
CA PHE A 160 -4.30 -13.69 14.33
C PHE A 160 -4.28 -15.03 15.09
N LYS A 161 -4.07 -16.12 14.38
CA LYS A 161 -4.00 -17.48 14.97
C LYS A 161 -3.08 -18.32 14.09
N PRO A 162 -2.36 -19.29 14.64
CA PRO A 162 -1.60 -20.25 13.84
C PRO A 162 -2.52 -21.28 13.16
N VAL A 163 -3.72 -20.88 12.75
CA VAL A 163 -4.76 -21.76 12.19
C VAL A 163 -5.19 -21.22 10.83
N SER A 164 -5.11 -22.06 9.82
CA SER A 164 -5.71 -21.90 8.51
C SER A 164 -7.02 -22.73 8.47
N PRO A 165 -8.06 -22.29 7.73
CA PRO A 165 -8.11 -21.20 6.78
C PRO A 165 -8.45 -19.83 7.40
N ARG A 166 -8.15 -18.77 6.65
CA ARG A 166 -8.61 -17.39 6.92
C ARG A 166 -9.85 -17.09 6.07
N ILE A 167 -10.89 -16.60 6.70
CA ILE A 167 -12.06 -16.04 6.00
C ILE A 167 -11.88 -14.54 5.90
N VAL A 168 -11.95 -13.98 4.70
CA VAL A 168 -11.85 -12.55 4.41
C VAL A 168 -13.14 -12.11 3.76
N TYR A 169 -13.74 -11.04 4.24
CA TYR A 169 -14.89 -10.42 3.60
C TYR A 169 -14.40 -9.37 2.59
N LEU A 170 -14.77 -9.54 1.33
CA LEU A 170 -14.52 -8.55 0.30
C LEU A 170 -15.79 -7.72 0.08
N PRO A 171 -15.75 -6.38 0.24
CA PRO A 171 -16.84 -5.50 -0.13
C PRO A 171 -17.15 -5.55 -1.63
N ALA A 172 -18.30 -4.98 -2.04
CA ALA A 172 -18.69 -4.94 -3.44
C ALA A 172 -17.60 -4.37 -4.35
N GLY A 173 -17.40 -5.04 -5.49
CA GLY A 173 -16.39 -4.68 -6.48
C GLY A 173 -15.44 -5.84 -6.84
N THR A 174 -14.41 -5.49 -7.58
CA THR A 174 -13.35 -6.43 -7.98
C THR A 174 -12.11 -6.18 -7.14
N TRP A 175 -11.51 -7.25 -6.66
CA TRP A 175 -10.33 -7.26 -5.82
C TRP A 175 -9.29 -8.21 -6.40
N TYR A 176 -8.03 -7.87 -6.29
CA TYR A 176 -6.93 -8.69 -6.77
C TYR A 176 -6.02 -9.05 -5.61
N ASP A 177 -5.79 -10.33 -5.38
CA ASP A 177 -4.73 -10.77 -4.46
C ASP A 177 -3.40 -10.14 -4.88
N TYR A 178 -2.74 -9.48 -3.95
CA TYR A 178 -1.53 -8.71 -4.26
C TYR A 178 -0.34 -9.60 -4.66
N GLU A 179 -0.24 -10.78 -4.06
CA GLU A 179 0.87 -11.73 -4.31
C GLU A 179 0.69 -12.47 -5.63
N THR A 180 -0.52 -12.99 -5.89
CA THR A 180 -0.79 -13.88 -7.02
C THR A 180 -1.44 -13.18 -8.21
N GLY A 181 -2.03 -12.01 -8.00
CA GLY A 181 -2.86 -11.34 -8.99
C GLY A 181 -4.20 -12.05 -9.27
N THR A 182 -4.59 -13.02 -8.45
CA THR A 182 -5.88 -13.70 -8.58
C THR A 182 -7.04 -12.72 -8.36
N GLU A 183 -8.03 -12.78 -9.25
CA GLU A 183 -9.21 -11.92 -9.19
C GLU A 183 -10.30 -12.54 -8.30
N PHE A 184 -10.90 -11.69 -7.47
CA PHE A 184 -12.06 -12.01 -6.65
C PHE A 184 -13.16 -10.98 -6.84
N LYS A 185 -14.40 -11.41 -6.70
CA LYS A 185 -15.60 -10.56 -6.75
C LYS A 185 -16.27 -10.50 -5.38
N GLY A 186 -16.49 -9.29 -4.87
CA GLY A 186 -17.38 -9.02 -3.74
C GLY A 186 -18.78 -8.57 -4.19
N PRO A 187 -19.74 -8.42 -3.27
CA PRO A 187 -19.56 -8.59 -1.83
C PRO A 187 -19.66 -10.05 -1.39
N GLY A 188 -18.88 -10.38 -0.36
CA GLY A 188 -19.00 -11.68 0.32
C GLY A 188 -17.69 -12.22 0.88
N PRO A 189 -17.78 -13.30 1.66
CA PRO A 189 -16.61 -13.96 2.24
C PRO A 189 -15.88 -14.82 1.21
N ILE A 190 -14.57 -14.80 1.28
CA ILE A 190 -13.69 -15.74 0.58
C ILE A 190 -12.89 -16.55 1.61
N ARG A 191 -12.55 -17.79 1.25
CA ARG A 191 -11.69 -18.65 2.05
C ARG A 191 -10.31 -18.73 1.41
N ILE A 192 -9.28 -18.44 2.18
CA ILE A 192 -7.89 -18.49 1.76
C ILE A 192 -7.04 -19.28 2.75
N GLU A 193 -5.94 -19.85 2.26
CA GLU A 193 -4.99 -20.63 3.07
C GLU A 193 -3.56 -20.11 2.82
N PRO A 194 -3.22 -18.93 3.38
CA PRO A 194 -1.93 -18.30 3.13
C PRO A 194 -0.81 -19.04 3.86
N SER A 195 0.33 -19.24 3.17
CA SER A 195 1.55 -19.69 3.83
C SER A 195 2.04 -18.66 4.85
N LEU A 196 2.97 -19.05 5.73
CA LEU A 196 3.55 -18.13 6.71
C LEU A 196 4.25 -16.92 6.05
N ASP A 197 4.70 -17.07 4.80
CA ASP A 197 5.44 -16.02 4.08
C ASP A 197 4.53 -15.02 3.35
N VAL A 198 3.21 -15.18 3.48
CA VAL A 198 2.21 -14.36 2.77
C VAL A 198 1.23 -13.72 3.76
N LEU A 199 1.21 -12.40 3.80
CA LEU A 199 0.12 -11.63 4.37
C LEU A 199 -0.98 -11.51 3.31
N PRO A 200 -2.22 -11.90 3.60
CA PRO A 200 -3.33 -11.66 2.70
C PRO A 200 -3.57 -10.15 2.51
N VAL A 201 -3.32 -9.68 1.32
CA VAL A 201 -3.54 -8.30 0.89
C VAL A 201 -4.25 -8.31 -0.45
N PHE A 202 -5.32 -7.55 -0.57
CA PHE A 202 -6.09 -7.43 -1.80
C PHE A 202 -6.05 -5.98 -2.29
N VAL A 203 -5.83 -5.80 -3.58
CA VAL A 203 -5.85 -4.48 -4.21
C VAL A 203 -7.19 -4.29 -4.89
N ARG A 204 -7.81 -3.15 -4.60
CA ARG A 204 -9.08 -2.76 -5.21
C ARG A 204 -8.90 -2.48 -6.70
N ASP A 205 -9.87 -2.90 -7.51
CA ASP A 205 -9.99 -2.39 -8.89
C ASP A 205 -10.29 -0.88 -8.89
N ASN A 206 -9.95 -0.23 -9.97
CA ASN A 206 -10.01 1.23 -10.09
C ASN A 206 -9.14 1.91 -9.00
N SER A 207 -7.86 1.55 -8.97
CA SER A 207 -6.86 2.13 -8.08
C SER A 207 -5.56 2.46 -8.82
N ILE A 208 -4.88 3.48 -8.33
CA ILE A 208 -3.51 3.85 -8.72
C ILE A 208 -2.68 3.86 -7.43
N VAL A 209 -1.67 3.01 -7.37
CA VAL A 209 -0.74 2.95 -6.25
C VAL A 209 0.62 3.50 -6.69
N PRO A 210 1.01 4.70 -6.27
CA PRO A 210 2.34 5.21 -6.54
C PRO A 210 3.39 4.47 -5.70
N MET A 211 4.42 3.96 -6.37
CA MET A 211 5.50 3.19 -5.77
C MET A 211 6.85 3.76 -6.17
N GLY A 212 7.75 3.84 -5.23
CA GLY A 212 9.15 4.22 -5.47
C GLY A 212 10.02 3.06 -5.95
N PRO A 213 11.28 3.34 -6.26
CA PRO A 213 12.29 2.32 -6.54
C PRO A 213 12.65 1.53 -5.27
N GLU A 214 13.24 0.36 -5.45
CA GLU A 214 13.84 -0.38 -4.33
C GLU A 214 15.04 0.36 -3.78
N MET A 215 15.13 0.43 -2.44
CA MET A 215 16.25 1.06 -1.74
C MET A 215 16.43 0.43 -0.34
N ALA A 216 17.64 0.43 0.16
CA ALA A 216 17.97 -0.13 1.47
C ALA A 216 17.66 0.85 2.62
N TYR A 217 17.69 2.15 2.36
CA TYR A 217 17.37 3.22 3.32
C TYR A 217 16.89 4.47 2.60
N ILE A 218 16.12 5.31 3.28
CA ILE A 218 15.64 6.59 2.72
C ILE A 218 16.85 7.50 2.45
N GLY A 219 16.91 8.03 1.21
CA GLY A 219 17.99 8.90 0.76
C GLY A 219 19.16 8.15 0.11
N GLU A 220 19.09 6.83 -0.05
CA GLU A 220 20.04 6.07 -0.88
C GLU A 220 19.99 6.55 -2.34
N LYS A 221 18.81 6.80 -2.82
CA LYS A 221 18.52 7.36 -4.14
C LYS A 221 17.20 8.16 -4.11
N PRO A 222 16.96 9.03 -5.08
CA PRO A 222 15.70 9.76 -5.16
C PRO A 222 14.52 8.79 -5.39
N PHE A 223 13.31 9.21 -4.99
CA PHE A 223 12.07 8.56 -5.40
C PHE A 223 11.73 8.91 -6.86
N ASP A 224 12.57 8.42 -7.77
CA ASP A 224 12.48 8.60 -9.21
C ASP A 224 13.17 7.41 -9.92
N PRO A 225 12.51 6.73 -10.90
CA PRO A 225 11.13 6.97 -11.33
C PRO A 225 10.07 6.51 -10.30
N ILE A 226 8.89 7.15 -10.37
CA ILE A 226 7.69 6.67 -9.67
C ILE A 226 6.95 5.68 -10.55
N THR A 227 6.70 4.48 -10.05
CA THR A 227 5.81 3.51 -10.71
C THR A 227 4.38 3.76 -10.26
N LEU A 228 3.49 4.03 -11.21
CA LEU A 228 2.05 4.04 -10.98
C LEU A 228 1.51 2.63 -11.24
N ASP A 229 1.28 1.85 -10.19
CA ASP A 229 0.68 0.51 -10.29
C ASP A 229 -0.84 0.65 -10.42
N ILE A 230 -1.37 0.42 -11.63
CA ILE A 230 -2.73 0.78 -12.02
C ILE A 230 -3.56 -0.48 -12.26
N ARG A 231 -4.74 -0.52 -11.64
CA ARG A 231 -5.82 -1.44 -11.96
C ARG A 231 -7.03 -0.62 -12.35
N ILE A 232 -7.56 -0.85 -13.56
CA ILE A 232 -8.58 0.03 -14.13
C ILE A 232 -9.61 -0.72 -14.97
N SER A 233 -10.86 -0.66 -14.56
CA SER A 233 -12.04 -1.10 -15.32
C SER A 233 -12.92 0.05 -15.78
N TYR A 234 -12.87 1.19 -15.07
CA TYR A 234 -13.69 2.36 -15.38
C TYR A 234 -12.93 3.67 -15.20
N LYS A 235 -12.77 4.16 -13.96
CA LYS A 235 -12.05 5.40 -13.65
C LYS A 235 -11.44 5.36 -12.27
N THR A 236 -10.32 6.05 -12.11
CA THR A 236 -9.64 6.21 -10.81
C THR A 236 -8.79 7.46 -10.82
N GLU A 237 -8.46 7.95 -9.65
CA GLU A 237 -7.50 9.03 -9.46
C GLU A 237 -6.70 8.82 -8.18
N CYS A 238 -5.53 9.41 -8.12
CA CYS A 238 -4.76 9.54 -6.89
C CYS A 238 -4.01 10.88 -6.87
N ILE A 239 -3.62 11.28 -5.68
CA ILE A 239 -2.69 12.38 -5.47
C ILE A 239 -1.36 11.76 -5.06
N LEU A 240 -0.29 12.11 -5.77
CA LEU A 240 1.08 11.90 -5.34
C LEU A 240 1.55 13.19 -4.66
N TYR A 241 1.89 13.09 -3.38
CA TYR A 241 2.50 14.17 -2.62
C TYR A 241 3.96 13.84 -2.36
N ASP A 242 4.82 14.82 -2.60
CA ASP A 242 6.23 14.77 -2.26
C ASP A 242 6.70 16.15 -1.77
N ASP A 243 7.76 16.19 -0.98
CA ASP A 243 8.38 17.44 -0.57
C ASP A 243 9.91 17.29 -0.50
N ASP A 244 10.57 18.42 -0.63
CA ASP A 244 12.00 18.54 -0.33
C ASP A 244 12.14 19.54 0.83
N GLU A 245 12.36 19.02 2.04
CA GLU A 245 12.53 19.83 3.24
C GLU A 245 13.70 20.82 3.12
N ARG A 246 14.75 20.44 2.37
CA ARG A 246 15.94 21.29 2.18
C ARG A 246 15.65 22.44 1.23
N ALA A 247 14.98 22.15 0.13
CA ALA A 247 14.55 23.14 -0.85
C ALA A 247 13.29 23.89 -0.39
N ARG A 248 12.58 23.40 0.65
CA ARG A 248 11.27 23.89 1.11
C ARG A 248 10.22 23.94 -0.01
N THR A 249 10.29 22.97 -0.92
CA THR A 249 9.34 22.82 -2.03
C THR A 249 8.39 21.68 -1.75
N GLN A 250 7.17 21.83 -2.22
CA GLN A 250 6.14 20.79 -2.17
C GLN A 250 5.66 20.52 -3.59
N GLU A 251 5.47 19.25 -3.92
CA GLU A 251 4.94 18.81 -5.19
C GLU A 251 3.66 18.01 -4.96
N ILE A 252 2.59 18.41 -5.64
CA ILE A 252 1.31 17.73 -5.61
C ILE A 252 0.95 17.37 -7.05
N VAL A 253 1.06 16.08 -7.37
CA VAL A 253 0.78 15.58 -8.72
C VAL A 253 -0.54 14.82 -8.71
N GLN A 254 -1.49 15.29 -9.50
CA GLN A 254 -2.74 14.59 -9.69
C GLN A 254 -2.59 13.59 -10.84
N CYS A 255 -2.89 12.32 -10.58
CA CYS A 255 -2.94 11.26 -11.56
C CYS A 255 -4.37 10.80 -11.74
N ARG A 256 -4.88 10.78 -12.97
CA ARG A 256 -6.23 10.32 -13.29
C ARG A 256 -6.19 9.30 -14.41
N ALA A 257 -6.85 8.17 -14.20
CA ALA A 257 -6.99 7.16 -15.23
C ALA A 257 -8.46 6.87 -15.53
N SER A 258 -8.77 6.59 -16.79
CA SER A 258 -10.10 6.15 -17.21
C SER A 258 -9.98 5.13 -18.34
N LYS A 259 -10.92 4.17 -18.34
CA LYS A 259 -11.05 3.16 -19.39
C LYS A 259 -12.41 3.30 -20.05
N ARG A 260 -12.42 3.42 -21.37
CA ARG A 260 -13.63 3.49 -22.20
C ARG A 260 -13.45 2.61 -23.43
N ALA A 261 -14.36 1.65 -23.61
CA ALA A 261 -14.26 0.69 -24.70
C ALA A 261 -12.83 0.11 -24.85
N ASN A 262 -12.17 0.41 -25.96
CA ASN A 262 -10.84 -0.09 -26.28
C ASN A 262 -9.72 0.91 -25.98
N GLN A 263 -9.93 1.87 -25.09
CA GLN A 263 -8.93 2.87 -24.74
C GLN A 263 -8.77 3.00 -23.24
N ILE A 264 -7.52 3.16 -22.81
CA ILE A 264 -7.18 3.61 -21.46
C ILE A 264 -6.46 4.94 -21.61
N HIS A 265 -6.93 5.94 -20.86
CA HIS A 265 -6.33 7.24 -20.74
C HIS A 265 -5.74 7.40 -19.35
N LEU A 266 -4.51 7.88 -19.26
CA LEU A 266 -3.87 8.28 -18.02
C LEU A 266 -3.37 9.71 -18.17
N ASN A 267 -3.90 10.62 -17.37
CA ASN A 267 -3.38 11.97 -17.23
C ASN A 267 -2.54 12.05 -15.95
N VAL A 268 -1.31 12.55 -16.09
CA VAL A 268 -0.40 12.83 -14.98
C VAL A 268 -0.08 14.32 -15.00
N GLY A 269 -0.32 14.99 -13.88
CA GLY A 269 -0.02 16.42 -13.73
C GLY A 269 1.46 16.74 -13.96
N ALA A 270 1.77 18.02 -14.11
CA ALA A 270 3.17 18.47 -14.20
C ALA A 270 3.95 18.04 -12.95
N SER A 271 5.17 17.60 -13.13
CA SER A 271 6.03 17.05 -12.08
C SER A 271 7.49 17.16 -12.48
N THR A 272 8.37 17.12 -11.50
CA THR A 272 9.83 17.00 -11.72
C THR A 272 10.27 15.56 -11.96
N LYS A 273 9.35 14.60 -11.90
CA LYS A 273 9.65 13.15 -11.88
C LYS A 273 9.42 12.46 -13.22
N THR A 274 10.09 11.34 -13.35
CA THR A 274 9.82 10.32 -14.37
C THR A 274 8.80 9.33 -13.83
N PHE A 275 7.89 8.87 -14.68
CA PHE A 275 6.86 7.91 -14.34
C PHE A 275 6.98 6.63 -15.16
N ILE A 276 6.67 5.50 -14.51
CA ILE A 276 6.42 4.23 -15.16
C ILE A 276 4.97 3.84 -14.87
N ALA A 277 4.08 4.05 -15.85
CA ALA A 277 2.70 3.57 -15.73
C ALA A 277 2.67 2.05 -15.97
N LYS A 278 2.22 1.30 -14.95
CA LYS A 278 2.08 -0.16 -14.99
C LYS A 278 0.61 -0.52 -14.95
N PHE A 279 0.04 -0.86 -16.11
CA PHE A 279 -1.35 -1.29 -16.24
C PHE A 279 -1.46 -2.80 -16.13
N ASN A 280 -2.08 -3.26 -15.06
CA ASN A 280 -2.29 -4.69 -14.79
C ASN A 280 -3.53 -5.22 -15.52
N LYS A 281 -3.51 -6.52 -15.84
CA LYS A 281 -4.64 -7.23 -16.48
C LYS A 281 -5.16 -6.52 -17.73
N THR A 282 -4.22 -6.05 -18.55
CA THR A 282 -4.51 -5.29 -19.77
C THR A 282 -4.12 -6.12 -20.99
N SER A 283 -4.96 -6.12 -22.02
CA SER A 283 -4.61 -6.71 -23.31
C SER A 283 -3.47 -5.93 -23.98
N ARG A 284 -2.75 -6.60 -24.90
CA ARG A 284 -1.68 -5.93 -25.64
C ARG A 284 -2.24 -4.75 -26.44
N PRO A 285 -1.74 -3.52 -26.23
CA PRO A 285 -2.15 -2.37 -27.00
C PRO A 285 -1.70 -2.50 -28.46
N LYS A 286 -2.54 -2.01 -29.37
CA LYS A 286 -2.16 -1.79 -30.76
C LYS A 286 -1.26 -0.57 -30.89
N ARG A 287 -1.46 0.41 -30.02
CA ARG A 287 -0.76 1.68 -30.01
C ARG A 287 -0.69 2.24 -28.60
N VAL A 288 0.44 2.84 -28.24
CA VAL A 288 0.61 3.64 -27.04
C VAL A 288 1.16 5.00 -27.44
N SER A 289 0.48 6.07 -27.04
CA SER A 289 0.88 7.44 -27.37
C SER A 289 0.94 8.34 -26.16
N LEU A 290 1.87 9.28 -26.16
CA LEU A 290 2.05 10.32 -25.15
C LEU A 290 1.84 11.69 -25.81
N ASN A 291 0.88 12.47 -25.31
CA ASN A 291 0.51 13.76 -25.90
C ASN A 291 0.28 13.68 -27.43
N GLY A 292 -0.34 12.61 -27.89
CA GLY A 292 -0.64 12.35 -29.30
C GLY A 292 0.51 11.80 -30.15
N LYS A 293 1.74 11.72 -29.60
CA LYS A 293 2.90 11.10 -30.29
C LYS A 293 3.05 9.64 -29.89
N ASP A 294 3.35 8.78 -30.85
CA ASP A 294 3.56 7.35 -30.59
C ASP A 294 4.82 7.13 -29.76
N LEU A 295 4.68 6.35 -28.71
CA LEU A 295 5.82 5.83 -27.94
C LEU A 295 6.40 4.61 -28.64
N GLN A 296 7.73 4.49 -28.61
CA GLN A 296 8.43 3.33 -29.14
C GLN A 296 8.16 2.08 -28.28
N HIS A 297 7.82 0.97 -28.93
CA HIS A 297 7.79 -0.33 -28.27
C HIS A 297 9.20 -0.84 -28.05
N VAL A 298 9.48 -1.37 -26.86
CA VAL A 298 10.76 -2.00 -26.50
C VAL A 298 10.54 -3.46 -26.07
N GLU A 299 11.59 -4.25 -26.13
CA GLU A 299 11.49 -5.72 -26.08
C GLU A 299 11.49 -6.30 -24.65
N SER A 300 11.77 -5.51 -23.61
CA SER A 300 11.87 -6.02 -22.24
C SER A 300 11.68 -4.94 -21.18
N LEU A 301 11.43 -5.37 -19.94
CA LEU A 301 11.36 -4.48 -18.78
C LEU A 301 12.70 -3.76 -18.54
N GLN A 302 13.83 -4.44 -18.74
CA GLN A 302 15.16 -3.82 -18.64
C GLN A 302 15.37 -2.73 -19.68
N ALA A 303 14.80 -2.91 -20.90
CA ALA A 303 14.86 -1.90 -21.93
C ALA A 303 14.02 -0.66 -21.57
N ILE A 304 12.84 -0.83 -20.93
CA ILE A 304 12.04 0.28 -20.38
C ILE A 304 12.81 1.05 -19.32
N GLU A 305 13.47 0.35 -18.40
CA GLU A 305 14.24 1.01 -17.34
C GLU A 305 15.33 1.92 -17.88
N LYS A 306 15.98 1.52 -18.99
CA LYS A 306 17.06 2.27 -19.64
C LYS A 306 16.58 3.35 -20.62
N ALA A 307 15.38 3.18 -21.19
CA ALA A 307 14.83 4.15 -22.13
C ALA A 307 14.47 5.48 -21.44
N GLU A 308 14.53 6.58 -22.14
CA GLU A 308 13.95 7.86 -21.67
C GLU A 308 12.43 7.78 -21.71
N GLU A 309 11.87 7.33 -22.85
CA GLU A 309 10.44 7.10 -23.06
C GLU A 309 10.24 5.82 -23.87
N GLY A 310 9.11 5.15 -23.66
CA GLY A 310 8.77 3.95 -24.40
C GLY A 310 7.70 3.11 -23.72
N TRP A 311 7.34 1.98 -24.33
CA TRP A 311 6.42 1.05 -23.71
C TRP A 311 6.78 -0.42 -23.98
N TYR A 312 6.35 -1.29 -23.09
CA TYR A 312 6.57 -2.72 -23.13
C TYR A 312 5.31 -3.47 -22.72
N PHE A 313 5.01 -4.58 -23.39
CA PHE A 313 3.94 -5.49 -23.00
C PHE A 313 4.52 -6.81 -22.49
N ALA A 314 4.34 -7.07 -21.20
CA ALA A 314 4.82 -8.29 -20.57
C ALA A 314 3.89 -9.49 -20.82
N PRO A 315 4.43 -10.75 -20.86
CA PRO A 315 3.64 -11.96 -21.00
C PRO A 315 2.56 -12.15 -19.94
N SER A 316 2.73 -11.53 -18.75
CA SER A 316 1.77 -11.51 -17.66
C SER A 316 0.54 -10.59 -17.88
N SER A 317 0.31 -10.13 -19.10
CA SER A 317 -0.76 -9.17 -19.44
C SER A 317 -0.62 -7.84 -18.69
N VAL A 318 0.60 -7.33 -18.62
CA VAL A 318 0.94 -6.05 -18.01
C VAL A 318 1.56 -5.13 -19.07
N VAL A 319 1.07 -3.90 -19.17
CA VAL A 319 1.66 -2.85 -20.00
C VAL A 319 2.47 -1.93 -19.10
N TYR A 320 3.71 -1.67 -19.49
CA TYR A 320 4.58 -0.66 -18.89
C TYR A 320 4.78 0.46 -19.89
N ALA A 321 4.60 1.71 -19.46
CA ALA A 321 4.92 2.88 -20.27
C ALA A 321 5.72 3.87 -19.42
N LYS A 322 6.93 4.23 -19.88
CA LYS A 322 7.81 5.18 -19.21
C LYS A 322 7.79 6.51 -19.93
N PHE A 323 7.70 7.58 -19.17
CA PHE A 323 7.71 8.95 -19.67
C PHE A 323 8.12 9.93 -18.56
N SER A 324 8.62 11.09 -18.98
CA SER A 324 8.91 12.21 -18.10
C SER A 324 7.74 13.20 -18.08
N SER A 325 7.41 13.73 -16.90
CA SER A 325 6.37 14.76 -16.72
C SER A 325 6.96 16.15 -16.43
N HIS A 326 8.23 16.37 -16.76
CA HIS A 326 8.88 17.65 -16.50
C HIS A 326 8.07 18.83 -17.07
N GLU A 327 7.72 19.75 -16.16
CA GLU A 327 7.08 21.05 -16.40
C GLU A 327 5.67 21.03 -17.02
N THR A 328 5.22 19.92 -17.61
CA THR A 328 3.90 19.85 -18.26
C THR A 328 3.16 18.57 -17.95
N ALA A 329 1.84 18.68 -17.82
CA ALA A 329 0.99 17.49 -17.71
C ALA A 329 1.12 16.59 -18.94
N LYS A 330 0.99 15.28 -18.72
CA LYS A 330 1.11 14.25 -19.76
C LYS A 330 -0.18 13.46 -19.89
N ASP A 331 -0.57 13.25 -21.14
CA ASP A 331 -1.68 12.37 -21.51
C ASP A 331 -1.15 11.13 -22.22
N LEU A 332 -1.20 10.00 -21.52
CA LEU A 332 -0.85 8.69 -22.04
C LEU A 332 -2.13 7.96 -22.46
N VAL A 333 -2.15 7.50 -23.70
CA VAL A 333 -3.30 6.77 -24.27
C VAL A 333 -2.86 5.41 -24.76
N LEU A 334 -3.53 4.35 -24.27
CA LEU A 334 -3.40 2.99 -24.77
C LEU A 334 -4.61 2.67 -25.64
N GLN A 335 -4.40 2.27 -26.90
CA GLN A 335 -5.42 1.71 -27.79
C GLN A 335 -5.33 0.18 -27.76
N LEU A 336 -6.30 -0.47 -27.17
CA LEU A 336 -6.35 -1.93 -26.97
C LEU A 336 -6.82 -2.70 -28.20
#